data_ba8c9f1c3b2b16e12d2528f6fee8822c
#
_entry.id   ba8c9f1c3b2b16e12d2528f6fee8822c
#
_cell.length_a   1.000
_cell.length_b   1.000
_cell.length_c   1.000
_cell.angle_alpha   90.00
_cell.angle_beta   90.00
_cell.angle_gamma   90.00
#
_symmetry.space_group_name_H-M   'P 1'
#
loop_
_entity.id
_entity.type
_entity.pdbx_description
1 polymer ?
#
loop_
_entity_poly.entity_id
_entity_poly.type
_entity_poly.pdbx_seq_one_letter_code
_entity_poly.pdbx_strand_id
1 'polypeptide(L)'
;VGYMPEIHHNEILSWEANKEDSKKNYQLLFLRSSDENSQISKRFELTKEIIGDKVDISEIENISSENIISNLFHLTLIGDLVSVYMADNLHVDPYDISAIENLKKLLKE
;
A
#
# COMPACT_ATOMS: atom_id res chain seq x y z
N VAL A 1 -0.17 -2.86 3.56
CA VAL A 1 0.43 -1.52 3.54
C VAL A 1 1.88 -1.64 3.96
N GLY A 2 2.79 -1.09 3.17
CA GLY A 2 4.22 -1.10 3.44
C GLY A 2 4.87 0.26 3.22
N TYR A 3 6.08 0.43 3.72
CA TYR A 3 6.90 1.61 3.51
C TYR A 3 7.95 1.34 2.46
N MET A 4 8.23 2.31 1.60
CA MET A 4 9.13 2.12 0.48
C MET A 4 10.53 1.56 0.88
N PRO A 5 11.23 2.04 1.93
CA PRO A 5 12.49 1.43 2.35
C PRO A 5 12.33 -0.01 2.84
N GLU A 6 11.23 -0.36 3.53
CA GLU A 6 11.00 -1.68 4.09
C GLU A 6 10.66 -2.71 3.02
N ILE A 7 9.87 -2.32 2.02
CA ILE A 7 9.53 -3.17 0.87
C ILE A 7 10.79 -3.70 0.17
N HIS A 8 11.85 -2.89 0.11
CA HIS A 8 13.12 -3.29 -0.52
C HIS A 8 13.96 -4.26 0.32
N HIS A 9 13.54 -4.59 1.54
CA HIS A 9 14.22 -5.59 2.35
C HIS A 9 13.93 -7.01 1.88
N ASN A 10 12.68 -7.43 1.95
CA ASN A 10 12.29 -8.79 1.63
C ASN A 10 11.05 -8.88 0.73
N GLU A 11 10.12 -7.95 0.85
CA GLU A 11 8.82 -8.03 0.19
C GLU A 11 8.94 -8.00 -1.34
N ILE A 12 9.88 -7.23 -1.88
CA ILE A 12 10.12 -7.14 -3.33
C ILE A 12 10.48 -8.51 -3.93
N LEU A 13 11.11 -9.40 -3.18
CA LEU A 13 11.46 -10.75 -3.63
C LEU A 13 10.24 -11.64 -3.81
N SER A 14 9.17 -11.43 -3.05
CA SER A 14 7.94 -12.20 -3.19
C SER A 14 7.23 -11.92 -4.52
N TRP A 15 7.30 -10.70 -5.02
CA TRP A 15 6.77 -10.32 -6.33
C TRP A 15 7.55 -10.96 -7.48
N GLU A 16 8.86 -11.14 -7.29
CA GLU A 16 9.74 -11.82 -8.23
C GLU A 16 9.42 -13.32 -8.34
N ALA A 17 9.13 -13.98 -7.21
CA ALA A 17 8.93 -15.41 -7.13
C ALA A 17 7.62 -15.91 -7.77
N ASN A 18 6.56 -15.11 -7.77
CA ASN A 18 5.20 -15.48 -8.17
C ASN A 18 4.62 -14.61 -9.30
N LYS A 19 5.37 -14.44 -10.38
CA LYS A 19 5.03 -13.50 -11.49
C LYS A 19 3.61 -13.66 -12.06
N GLU A 20 3.18 -14.89 -12.36
CA GLU A 20 1.88 -15.14 -12.98
C GLU A 20 0.71 -14.86 -12.02
N ASP A 21 0.87 -15.22 -10.76
CA ASP A 21 -0.15 -15.01 -9.73
C ASP A 21 -0.22 -13.53 -9.33
N SER A 22 0.92 -12.88 -9.24
CA SER A 22 1.01 -11.46 -8.88
C SER A 22 0.25 -10.58 -9.89
N LYS A 23 0.51 -10.75 -11.17
CA LYS A 23 -0.14 -9.95 -12.22
C LYS A 23 -1.64 -10.15 -12.30
N LYS A 24 -2.12 -11.35 -11.95
CA LYS A 24 -3.54 -11.69 -12.03
C LYS A 24 -4.35 -11.23 -10.82
N ASN A 25 -3.75 -11.29 -9.63
CA ASN A 25 -4.49 -11.18 -8.37
C ASN A 25 -4.17 -9.93 -7.57
N TYR A 26 -3.12 -9.19 -7.94
CA TYR A 26 -2.66 -8.04 -7.18
C TYR A 26 -2.49 -6.81 -8.06
N GLN A 27 -2.70 -5.66 -7.43
CA GLN A 27 -2.34 -4.35 -7.96
C GLN A 27 -1.63 -3.57 -6.87
N LEU A 28 -0.57 -2.88 -7.21
CA LEU A 28 0.11 -1.96 -6.30
C LEU A 28 -0.39 -0.54 -6.52
N LEU A 29 -0.73 0.12 -5.42
CA LEU A 29 -1.02 1.53 -5.42
C LEU A 29 0.09 2.26 -4.65
N PHE A 30 0.84 3.09 -5.35
CA PHE A 30 1.82 3.98 -4.74
C PHE A 30 1.16 5.30 -4.35
N LEU A 31 1.23 5.61 -3.06
CA LEU A 31 0.84 6.91 -2.52
C LEU A 31 2.11 7.74 -2.34
N ARG A 32 2.26 8.75 -3.16
CA ARG A 32 3.45 9.58 -3.23
C ARG A 32 3.19 10.99 -2.72
N SER A 33 4.16 11.58 -2.06
CA SER A 33 4.12 12.97 -1.63
C SER A 33 5.08 13.81 -2.47
N SER A 34 4.66 15.01 -2.85
CA SER A 34 5.55 16.00 -3.47
C SER A 34 6.73 16.41 -2.59
N ASP A 35 6.63 16.15 -1.27
CA ASP A 35 7.65 16.44 -0.27
C ASP A 35 8.60 15.26 -0.01
N GLU A 36 8.48 14.15 -0.76
CA GLU A 36 9.34 13.00 -0.57
C GLU A 36 10.81 13.36 -0.91
N ASN A 37 11.74 12.81 -0.15
CA ASN A 37 13.14 13.05 -0.47
C ASN A 37 13.59 12.27 -1.72
N SER A 38 14.66 12.72 -2.36
CA SER A 38 15.14 12.17 -3.63
C SER A 38 15.50 10.68 -3.56
N GLN A 39 15.91 10.15 -2.42
CA GLN A 39 16.18 8.72 -2.25
C GLN A 39 14.91 7.89 -2.25
N ILE A 40 13.84 8.39 -1.65
CA ILE A 40 12.53 7.74 -1.68
C ILE A 40 11.94 7.80 -3.08
N SER A 41 11.99 8.96 -3.74
CA SER A 41 11.55 9.09 -5.13
C SER A 41 12.27 8.09 -6.04
N LYS A 42 13.59 8.01 -5.94
CA LYS A 42 14.39 7.05 -6.70
C LYS A 42 13.99 5.59 -6.42
N ARG A 43 13.62 5.26 -5.18
CA ARG A 43 13.16 3.91 -4.84
C ARG A 43 11.84 3.55 -5.53
N PHE A 44 10.91 4.49 -5.63
CA PHE A 44 9.67 4.28 -6.38
C PHE A 44 9.97 3.96 -7.85
N GLU A 45 10.82 4.73 -8.51
CA GLU A 45 11.18 4.50 -9.91
C GLU A 45 11.87 3.13 -10.11
N LEU A 46 12.85 2.81 -9.27
CA LEU A 46 13.52 1.51 -9.34
C LEU A 46 12.57 0.34 -9.05
N THR A 47 11.59 0.52 -8.16
CA THR A 47 10.57 -0.51 -7.93
C THR A 47 9.75 -0.77 -9.19
N LYS A 48 9.34 0.29 -9.89
CA LYS A 48 8.63 0.15 -11.18
C LYS A 48 9.47 -0.58 -12.22
N GLU A 49 10.76 -0.32 -12.29
CA GLU A 49 11.66 -1.01 -13.21
C GLU A 49 11.80 -2.51 -12.88
N ILE A 50 11.86 -2.85 -11.59
CA ILE A 50 12.13 -4.23 -11.15
C ILE A 50 10.88 -5.11 -11.24
N ILE A 51 9.72 -4.60 -10.86
CA ILE A 51 8.50 -5.42 -10.75
C ILE A 51 7.33 -4.98 -11.64
N GLY A 52 7.48 -3.92 -12.44
CA GLY A 52 6.40 -3.39 -13.27
C GLY A 52 5.91 -4.34 -14.37
N ASP A 53 6.70 -5.33 -14.77
CA ASP A 53 6.28 -6.41 -15.67
C ASP A 53 5.54 -7.56 -14.95
N LYS A 54 5.54 -7.56 -13.61
CA LYS A 54 5.04 -8.64 -12.74
C LYS A 54 3.74 -8.27 -12.03
N VAL A 55 3.47 -7.00 -11.86
CA VAL A 55 2.27 -6.50 -11.19
C VAL A 55 1.88 -5.14 -11.77
N ASP A 56 0.58 -4.89 -11.89
CA ASP A 56 0.10 -3.58 -12.31
C ASP A 56 0.32 -2.54 -11.21
N ILE A 57 0.91 -1.41 -11.57
CA ILE A 57 1.24 -0.34 -10.63
C ILE A 57 0.45 0.91 -11.02
N SER A 58 -0.26 1.46 -10.05
CA SER A 58 -0.89 2.79 -10.14
C SER A 58 -0.23 3.73 -9.14
N GLU A 59 -0.20 5.01 -9.47
CA GLU A 59 0.36 6.05 -8.60
C GLU A 59 -0.65 7.14 -8.34
N ILE A 60 -0.71 7.61 -7.12
CA ILE A 60 -1.39 8.84 -6.73
C ILE A 60 -0.34 9.72 -6.07
N GLU A 61 -0.08 10.86 -6.69
CA GLU A 61 0.79 11.87 -6.13
C GLU A 61 -0.05 12.99 -5.52
N ASN A 62 0.23 13.31 -4.26
CA ASN A 62 -0.38 14.46 -3.62
C ASN A 62 0.32 15.74 -4.10
N ILE A 63 -0.37 16.49 -4.93
CA ILE A 63 0.11 17.77 -5.45
C ILE A 63 -0.17 18.85 -4.40
N SER A 64 0.82 19.11 -3.57
CA SER A 64 0.97 20.32 -2.76
C SER A 64 -0.20 20.73 -1.89
N SER A 65 -0.12 20.42 -0.62
CA SER A 65 -0.68 21.30 0.40
C SER A 65 0.42 22.18 0.99
N GLU A 66 0.02 23.19 1.74
CA GLU A 66 0.91 24.19 2.33
C GLU A 66 1.85 23.60 3.40
N ASN A 67 1.65 22.35 3.84
CA ASN A 67 2.52 21.69 4.81
C ASN A 67 2.51 20.16 4.72
N ILE A 68 3.61 19.55 5.14
CA ILE A 68 3.84 18.09 5.10
C ILE A 68 2.81 17.29 5.90
N ILE A 69 2.31 17.84 7.02
CA ILE A 69 1.33 17.14 7.86
C ILE A 69 0.01 16.98 7.11
N SER A 70 -0.44 18.02 6.43
CA SER A 70 -1.62 17.98 5.59
C SER A 70 -1.47 16.95 4.46
N ASN A 71 -0.30 16.89 3.83
CA ASN A 71 0.00 15.90 2.80
C ASN A 71 -0.10 14.47 3.32
N LEU A 72 0.45 14.20 4.51
CA LEU A 72 0.39 12.88 5.14
C LEU A 72 -1.05 12.47 5.46
N PHE A 73 -1.85 13.36 6.05
CA PHE A 73 -3.25 13.08 6.34
C PHE A 73 -4.07 12.85 5.06
N HIS A 74 -3.81 13.61 4.02
CA HIS A 74 -4.50 13.45 2.75
C HIS A 74 -4.20 12.09 2.11
N LEU A 75 -2.94 11.69 2.04
CA LEU A 75 -2.55 10.38 1.51
C LEU A 75 -3.10 9.24 2.38
N THR A 76 -3.10 9.38 3.69
CA THR A 76 -3.72 8.41 4.60
C THR A 76 -5.21 8.26 4.31
N LEU A 77 -5.93 9.37 4.20
CA LEU A 77 -7.35 9.38 3.89
C LEU A 77 -7.65 8.70 2.54
N ILE A 78 -6.82 8.93 1.52
CA ILE A 78 -6.95 8.24 0.24
C ILE A 78 -6.81 6.72 0.43
N GLY A 79 -5.81 6.27 1.18
CA GLY A 79 -5.63 4.84 1.48
C GLY A 79 -6.82 4.23 2.22
N ASP A 80 -7.35 4.93 3.21
CA ASP A 80 -8.53 4.50 3.96
C ASP A 80 -9.76 4.39 3.05
N LEU A 81 -10.01 5.39 2.20
CA LEU A 81 -11.11 5.36 1.25
C LEU A 81 -10.99 4.20 0.26
N VAL A 82 -9.79 3.95 -0.27
CA VAL A 82 -9.55 2.79 -1.15
C VAL A 82 -9.91 1.50 -0.43
N SER A 83 -9.51 1.32 0.83
CA SER A 83 -9.82 0.10 1.60
C SER A 83 -11.31 -0.08 1.83
N VAL A 84 -12.05 0.99 2.13
CA VAL A 84 -13.51 0.94 2.31
C VAL A 84 -14.22 0.61 0.99
N TYR A 85 -13.85 1.24 -0.11
CA TYR A 85 -14.41 0.91 -1.43
C TYR A 85 -14.10 -0.52 -1.87
N MET A 86 -12.92 -1.03 -1.54
CA MET A 86 -12.59 -2.43 -1.80
C MET A 86 -13.47 -3.38 -0.99
N ALA A 87 -13.71 -3.10 0.29
CA ALA A 87 -14.60 -3.90 1.12
C ALA A 87 -16.03 -3.91 0.56
N ASP A 88 -16.54 -2.76 0.15
CA ASP A 88 -17.88 -2.66 -0.48
C ASP A 88 -17.96 -3.48 -1.77
N ASN A 89 -16.99 -3.37 -2.66
CA ASN A 89 -16.93 -4.15 -3.90
C ASN A 89 -16.85 -5.66 -3.67
N LEU A 90 -16.18 -6.07 -2.60
CA LEU A 90 -16.04 -7.48 -2.22
C LEU A 90 -17.19 -7.99 -1.36
N HIS A 91 -18.17 -7.13 -1.04
CA HIS A 91 -19.29 -7.41 -0.13
C HIS A 91 -18.83 -7.90 1.26
N VAL A 92 -17.75 -7.32 1.76
CA VAL A 92 -17.19 -7.59 3.09
C VAL A 92 -17.52 -6.42 4.02
N ASP A 93 -17.98 -6.73 5.23
CA ASP A 93 -18.21 -5.69 6.24
C ASP A 93 -16.89 -5.09 6.74
N PRO A 94 -16.60 -3.82 6.46
CA PRO A 94 -15.35 -3.19 6.90
C PRO A 94 -15.27 -2.99 8.43
N TYR A 95 -16.37 -3.15 9.15
CA TYR A 95 -16.43 -3.04 10.61
C TYR A 95 -16.30 -4.39 11.33
N ASP A 96 -16.29 -5.51 10.61
CA ASP A 96 -16.09 -6.83 11.23
C ASP A 96 -14.64 -7.00 11.70
N ILE A 97 -14.46 -6.87 13.00
CA ILE A 97 -13.18 -7.07 13.70
C ILE A 97 -13.15 -8.35 14.53
N SER A 98 -14.05 -9.29 14.27
CA SER A 98 -14.21 -10.53 15.05
C SER A 98 -12.91 -11.32 15.22
N ALA A 99 -12.07 -11.39 14.20
CA ALA A 99 -10.77 -12.05 14.26
C ALA A 99 -9.82 -11.39 15.29
N ILE A 100 -9.81 -10.05 15.35
CA ILE A 100 -9.01 -9.29 16.32
C ILE A 100 -9.54 -9.48 17.73
N GLU A 101 -10.87 -9.49 17.90
CA GLU A 101 -11.49 -9.72 19.19
C GLU A 101 -11.20 -11.12 19.72
N ASN A 102 -11.25 -12.13 18.86
CA ASN A 102 -10.88 -13.50 19.21
C ASN A 102 -9.42 -13.60 19.62
N LEU A 103 -8.50 -13.01 18.87
CA LEU A 103 -7.09 -12.95 19.26
C LEU A 103 -6.92 -12.33 20.64
N LYS A 104 -7.57 -11.19 20.90
CA LYS A 104 -7.49 -10.53 22.22
C LYS A 104 -8.05 -11.36 23.36
N LYS A 105 -9.07 -12.20 23.12
CA LYS A 105 -9.60 -13.13 24.12
C LYS A 105 -8.57 -14.22 24.44
N LEU A 106 -8.01 -14.86 23.41
CA LEU A 106 -7.03 -15.93 23.58
C LEU A 106 -5.73 -15.46 24.26
N LEU A 107 -5.34 -14.21 24.08
CA LEU A 107 -4.16 -13.65 24.76
C LEU A 107 -4.38 -13.32 26.25
N LYS A 108 -5.61 -13.42 26.77
CA LYS A 108 -5.93 -13.16 28.18
C LYS A 108 -6.06 -14.45 29.01
N GLU A 109 -6.06 -15.59 28.36
CA GLU A 109 -6.04 -16.92 28.97
C GLU A 109 -4.59 -17.36 29.26
#